data_8653020e2e097efd57d30aaa08b04944
#
_entry.id   8653020e2e097efd57d30aaa08b04944
#
_cell.length_a   1.000
_cell.length_b   1.000
_cell.length_c   1.000
_cell.angle_alpha   90.00
_cell.angle_beta   90.00
_cell.angle_gamma   90.00
#
_symmetry.space_group_name_H-M   'P 1'
#
loop_
_entity.id
_entity.type
_entity.pdbx_description
1 polymer ?
#
loop_
_entity_poly.entity_id
_entity_poly.type
_entity_poly.pdbx_seq_one_letter_code
_entity_poly.pdbx_strand_id
1 'polypeptide(L)'
;MTDRVHGVVLVGDGDAATELLDSGINDFVIFDREVISSVFNDDTDTWTLTTDDGETCRGRIVIACESPLVPRLPDLPGRRDFRGTAIHAAMPETDFNPAGRRVVVLGADSAAGELIDRMARSGAKVTVLPLPPRRTVARLRRTFARRRRIEVITSPIEEVTPVGVRTVDGVHHNADAIVYGTGFAVRAGLPHDTLVGARNLSIQQAWVDGAEPYARVALHGFPNYFMVGGPDSGAAMRHVVECLRLLGAQGRIEVRRSVQQVFNERVHLRQPSRQLPASAFDVSSFGGDDATYDGLATLTTADTSEQVRVLLTGHIEPIDGQYHWQGTVFDRLPVELVRARTMTLTVGERSATARITEQTPQGTHSIAGVGAPPFPLQTVPLS
;
A
#
# COMPACT_ATOMS: atom_id res chain seq x y z
N MET A 1 -4.86 34.52 9.23
CA MET A 1 -4.49 33.17 8.75
C MET A 1 -4.54 33.18 7.24
N THR A 2 -3.42 32.96 6.60
CA THR A 2 -3.27 33.08 5.14
C THR A 2 -3.83 31.80 4.50
N ASP A 3 -4.88 31.94 3.70
CA ASP A 3 -5.52 30.86 2.89
C ASP A 3 -4.61 30.44 1.71
N ARG A 4 -3.31 30.46 1.94
CA ARG A 4 -2.30 30.14 0.92
C ARG A 4 -2.12 28.64 0.79
N VAL A 5 -2.29 28.13 -0.41
CA VAL A 5 -1.95 26.76 -0.76
C VAL A 5 -0.50 26.70 -1.23
N HIS A 6 0.33 25.92 -0.56
CA HIS A 6 1.74 25.69 -0.91
C HIS A 6 1.86 24.62 -2.00
N GLY A 7 2.89 24.71 -2.84
CA GLY A 7 3.19 23.69 -3.86
C GLY A 7 3.55 22.38 -3.20
N VAL A 8 4.54 22.38 -2.32
CA VAL A 8 5.00 21.23 -1.54
C VAL A 8 5.09 21.63 -0.07
N VAL A 9 4.56 20.76 0.80
CA VAL A 9 4.71 20.87 2.26
C VAL A 9 5.54 19.68 2.74
N LEU A 10 6.68 19.95 3.34
CA LEU A 10 7.53 18.98 4.00
C LEU A 10 7.20 18.97 5.50
N VAL A 11 6.72 17.85 6.01
CA VAL A 11 6.41 17.68 7.44
C VAL A 11 7.53 16.90 8.11
N GLY A 12 8.16 17.51 9.13
CA GLY A 12 9.25 16.92 9.91
C GLY A 12 10.64 17.33 9.44
N ASP A 13 11.62 16.46 9.58
CA ASP A 13 13.06 16.75 9.56
C ASP A 13 13.61 17.33 8.25
N GLY A 14 14.55 18.27 8.39
CA GLY A 14 15.17 19.03 7.31
C GLY A 14 16.09 18.24 6.37
N ASP A 15 16.46 17.00 6.67
CA ASP A 15 17.31 16.18 5.78
C ASP A 15 16.66 15.94 4.42
N ALA A 16 15.34 15.77 4.38
CA ALA A 16 14.58 15.63 3.15
C ALA A 16 14.57 16.94 2.31
N ALA A 17 14.70 18.10 2.94
CA ALA A 17 14.77 19.40 2.26
C ALA A 17 16.02 19.50 1.40
N THR A 18 17.15 18.97 1.85
CA THR A 18 18.41 18.97 1.08
C THR A 18 18.26 18.19 -0.23
N GLU A 19 17.63 17.02 -0.20
CA GLU A 19 17.39 16.23 -1.41
C GLU A 19 16.44 16.93 -2.40
N LEU A 20 15.45 17.69 -1.91
CA LEU A 20 14.58 18.51 -2.77
C LEU A 20 15.38 19.61 -3.47
N LEU A 21 16.18 20.35 -2.72
CA LEU A 21 17.02 21.43 -3.24
C LEU A 21 18.03 20.91 -4.28
N ASP A 22 18.71 19.82 -3.98
CA ASP A 22 19.67 19.17 -4.89
C ASP A 22 19.00 18.67 -6.18
N SER A 23 17.70 18.39 -6.10
CA SER A 23 16.88 17.98 -7.25
C SER A 23 16.27 19.14 -8.03
N GLY A 24 16.52 20.38 -7.63
CA GLY A 24 16.03 21.61 -8.26
C GLY A 24 14.60 21.99 -7.87
N ILE A 25 14.04 21.37 -6.82
CA ILE A 25 12.72 21.70 -6.29
C ILE A 25 12.89 22.71 -5.18
N ASN A 26 12.57 23.99 -5.47
CA ASN A 26 12.83 25.13 -4.56
C ASN A 26 11.55 25.72 -3.97
N ASP A 27 10.36 25.38 -4.52
CA ASP A 27 9.08 25.89 -4.03
C ASP A 27 8.45 24.87 -3.05
N PHE A 28 8.98 24.87 -1.84
CA PHE A 28 8.41 24.09 -0.74
C PHE A 28 8.46 24.86 0.57
N VAL A 29 7.63 24.46 1.52
CA VAL A 29 7.64 24.95 2.89
C VAL A 29 7.92 23.79 3.84
N ILE A 30 8.78 24.04 4.83
CA ILE A 30 9.00 23.10 5.94
C ILE A 30 7.96 23.43 7.01
N PHE A 31 7.16 22.43 7.37
CA PHE A 31 6.18 22.51 8.44
C PHE A 31 6.71 21.68 9.62
N ASP A 32 7.49 22.37 10.46
CA ASP A 32 8.15 21.79 11.63
C ASP A 32 7.22 21.89 12.85
N ARG A 33 6.10 21.15 12.78
CA ARG A 33 5.08 21.05 13.80
C ARG A 33 4.54 19.65 13.87
N GLU A 34 4.09 19.21 15.03
CA GLU A 34 3.38 17.94 15.18
C GLU A 34 2.03 17.99 14.49
N VAL A 35 1.88 17.21 13.42
CA VAL A 35 0.65 17.10 12.64
C VAL A 35 -0.20 15.99 13.22
N ILE A 36 -1.38 16.34 13.74
CA ILE A 36 -2.34 15.37 14.29
C ILE A 36 -3.36 14.89 13.28
N SER A 37 -3.59 15.68 12.20
CA SER A 37 -4.54 15.31 11.14
C SER A 37 -4.06 15.81 9.77
N SER A 38 -4.22 14.95 8.76
CA SER A 38 -3.95 15.24 7.35
C SER A 38 -5.14 14.78 6.53
N VAL A 39 -5.86 15.70 5.91
CA VAL A 39 -7.09 15.41 5.17
C VAL A 39 -6.98 15.90 3.73
N PHE A 40 -7.24 15.02 2.78
CA PHE A 40 -7.27 15.33 1.36
C PHE A 40 -8.63 15.90 0.95
N ASN A 41 -8.62 16.93 0.12
CA ASN A 41 -9.79 17.49 -0.50
C ASN A 41 -9.82 17.12 -1.99
N ASP A 42 -10.77 16.27 -2.38
CA ASP A 42 -10.90 15.76 -3.75
C ASP A 42 -11.31 16.87 -4.76
N ASP A 43 -11.97 17.95 -4.31
CA ASP A 43 -12.42 19.04 -5.21
C ASP A 43 -11.28 19.97 -5.61
N THR A 44 -10.25 20.07 -4.76
CA THR A 44 -9.14 21.03 -4.97
C THR A 44 -7.78 20.36 -5.15
N ASP A 45 -7.72 19.03 -5.08
CA ASP A 45 -6.47 18.24 -5.05
C ASP A 45 -5.44 18.77 -4.04
N THR A 46 -5.92 19.13 -2.83
CA THR A 46 -5.08 19.69 -1.78
C THR A 46 -5.22 18.94 -0.46
N TRP A 47 -4.15 18.91 0.28
CA TRP A 47 -4.10 18.44 1.65
C TRP A 47 -4.27 19.60 2.63
N THR A 48 -5.02 19.37 3.70
CA THR A 48 -5.07 20.23 4.88
C THR A 48 -4.44 19.48 6.04
N LEU A 49 -3.37 20.04 6.59
CA LEU A 49 -2.65 19.55 7.76
C LEU A 49 -3.09 20.36 8.96
N THR A 50 -3.37 19.71 10.08
CA THR A 50 -3.80 20.36 11.33
C THR A 50 -2.90 19.90 12.46
N THR A 51 -2.43 20.86 13.27
CA THR A 51 -1.63 20.64 14.46
C THR A 51 -2.52 20.51 15.71
N ASP A 52 -1.93 20.09 16.82
CA ASP A 52 -2.61 19.95 18.12
C ASP A 52 -3.14 21.28 18.68
N ASP A 53 -2.48 22.41 18.36
CA ASP A 53 -2.92 23.76 18.73
C ASP A 53 -3.94 24.38 17.76
N GLY A 54 -4.35 23.62 16.72
CA GLY A 54 -5.35 24.02 15.72
C GLY A 54 -4.81 24.90 14.59
N GLU A 55 -3.48 25.07 14.47
CA GLU A 55 -2.90 25.69 13.28
C GLU A 55 -3.14 24.79 12.07
N THR A 56 -3.34 25.40 10.90
CA THR A 56 -3.56 24.67 9.66
C THR A 56 -2.58 25.10 8.56
N CYS A 57 -2.09 24.12 7.79
CA CYS A 57 -1.27 24.33 6.61
C CYS A 57 -1.92 23.60 5.42
N ARG A 58 -2.02 24.27 4.25
CA ARG A 58 -2.56 23.66 3.03
C ARG A 58 -1.48 23.48 1.99
N GLY A 59 -1.43 22.31 1.37
CA GLY A 59 -0.48 21.99 0.31
C GLY A 59 -1.05 21.10 -0.77
N ARG A 60 -0.54 21.22 -1.99
CA ARG A 60 -0.88 20.30 -3.09
C ARG A 60 -0.18 18.95 -2.92
N ILE A 61 1.02 18.97 -2.43
CA ILE A 61 1.88 17.80 -2.21
C ILE A 61 2.32 17.83 -0.76
N VAL A 62 2.26 16.66 -0.11
CA VAL A 62 2.79 16.46 1.25
C VAL A 62 3.88 15.41 1.21
N ILE A 63 5.02 15.74 1.81
CA ILE A 63 6.11 14.81 2.08
C ILE A 63 6.21 14.70 3.60
N ALA A 64 5.77 13.56 4.14
CA ALA A 64 5.76 13.32 5.58
C ALA A 64 6.96 12.46 5.98
N CYS A 65 7.85 13.02 6.79
CA CYS A 65 8.99 12.30 7.38
C CYS A 65 8.56 11.45 8.56
N GLU A 66 7.42 11.75 9.14
CA GLU A 66 6.76 10.89 10.13
C GLU A 66 5.66 10.07 9.48
N SER A 67 5.49 8.83 9.95
CA SER A 67 4.54 7.89 9.39
C SER A 67 3.59 7.35 10.45
N PRO A 68 2.28 7.23 10.14
CA PRO A 68 1.33 6.54 11.00
C PRO A 68 1.57 5.02 11.02
N LEU A 69 2.50 4.54 10.18
CA LEU A 69 2.83 3.14 10.04
C LEU A 69 4.02 2.77 10.94
N VAL A 70 3.92 1.64 11.59
CA VAL A 70 4.98 1.07 12.44
C VAL A 70 5.40 -0.31 11.91
N PRO A 71 6.67 -0.71 12.06
CA PRO A 71 7.12 -2.05 11.70
C PRO A 71 6.26 -3.12 12.37
N ARG A 72 5.71 -4.04 11.57
CA ARG A 72 4.85 -5.10 12.07
C ARG A 72 5.67 -6.27 12.56
N LEU A 73 5.47 -6.67 13.81
CA LEU A 73 5.96 -7.96 14.32
C LEU A 73 4.79 -8.95 14.34
N PRO A 74 4.90 -10.09 13.66
CA PRO A 74 3.81 -11.07 13.61
C PRO A 74 3.60 -11.69 14.98
N ASP A 75 2.34 -12.00 15.30
CA ASP A 75 2.01 -12.77 16.50
C ASP A 75 2.26 -14.26 16.20
N LEU A 76 3.44 -14.71 16.54
CA LEU A 76 3.89 -16.10 16.38
C LEU A 76 4.18 -16.72 17.74
N PRO A 77 3.70 -17.94 18.02
CA PRO A 77 4.04 -18.67 19.23
C PRO A 77 5.55 -18.74 19.43
N GLY A 78 6.03 -18.57 20.64
CA GLY A 78 7.44 -18.67 21.00
C GLY A 78 8.35 -17.54 20.49
N ARG A 79 7.82 -16.51 19.84
CA ARG A 79 8.62 -15.41 19.27
C ARG A 79 9.58 -14.76 20.29
N ARG A 80 9.15 -14.65 21.54
CA ARG A 80 9.96 -14.05 22.62
C ARG A 80 11.02 -14.99 23.19
N ASP A 81 10.95 -16.28 22.88
CA ASP A 81 11.85 -17.29 23.40
C ASP A 81 13.11 -17.46 22.55
N PHE A 82 13.13 -16.85 21.36
CA PHE A 82 14.31 -16.91 20.49
C PHE A 82 15.53 -16.27 21.15
N ARG A 83 16.64 -17.01 21.16
CA ARG A 83 17.88 -16.60 21.85
C ARG A 83 18.92 -15.97 20.93
N GLY A 84 18.70 -15.99 19.61
CA GLY A 84 19.57 -15.35 18.63
C GLY A 84 19.22 -13.86 18.42
N THR A 85 19.83 -13.26 17.41
CA THR A 85 19.57 -11.87 17.03
C THR A 85 18.23 -11.79 16.29
N ALA A 86 17.32 -10.88 16.71
CA ALA A 86 16.04 -10.65 16.07
C ALA A 86 15.93 -9.17 15.64
N ILE A 87 15.86 -8.91 14.35
CA ILE A 87 15.81 -7.56 13.77
C ILE A 87 14.64 -7.41 12.82
N HIS A 88 14.11 -6.19 12.69
CA HIS A 88 13.13 -5.86 11.65
C HIS A 88 13.83 -5.27 10.43
N ALA A 89 13.47 -5.72 9.23
CA ALA A 89 14.13 -5.29 7.99
C ALA A 89 14.03 -3.79 7.71
N ALA A 90 12.94 -3.15 8.16
CA ALA A 90 12.75 -1.70 8.04
C ALA A 90 13.57 -0.89 9.06
N MET A 91 14.16 -1.55 10.08
CA MET A 91 14.99 -0.95 11.12
C MET A 91 16.22 -1.84 11.39
N PRO A 92 17.08 -2.02 10.40
CA PRO A 92 18.24 -2.87 10.55
C PRO A 92 19.22 -2.26 11.58
N GLU A 93 19.69 -3.10 12.49
CA GLU A 93 20.78 -2.72 13.38
C GLU A 93 22.08 -2.50 12.56
N THR A 94 22.78 -1.41 12.82
CA THR A 94 24.01 -1.04 12.10
C THR A 94 25.12 -2.07 12.27
N ASP A 95 25.15 -2.78 13.40
CA ASP A 95 26.22 -3.71 13.79
C ASP A 95 25.94 -5.16 13.42
N PHE A 96 24.80 -5.46 12.79
CA PHE A 96 24.46 -6.83 12.42
C PHE A 96 25.38 -7.36 11.31
N ASN A 97 26.27 -8.29 11.68
CA ASN A 97 27.12 -8.99 10.73
C ASN A 97 26.53 -10.38 10.40
N PRO A 98 26.01 -10.60 9.18
CA PRO A 98 25.41 -11.87 8.77
C PRO A 98 26.44 -12.91 8.26
N ALA A 99 27.71 -12.57 8.09
CA ALA A 99 28.70 -13.43 7.47
C ALA A 99 28.81 -14.80 8.17
N GLY A 100 28.64 -15.89 7.41
CA GLY A 100 28.70 -17.26 7.91
C GLY A 100 27.52 -17.71 8.77
N ARG A 101 26.56 -16.83 9.09
CA ARG A 101 25.40 -17.15 9.92
C ARG A 101 24.27 -17.81 9.13
N ARG A 102 23.45 -18.54 9.86
CA ARG A 102 22.14 -19.03 9.39
C ARG A 102 21.11 -17.95 9.73
N VAL A 103 20.51 -17.37 8.70
CA VAL A 103 19.52 -16.31 8.86
C VAL A 103 18.18 -16.79 8.34
N VAL A 104 17.17 -16.74 9.19
CA VAL A 104 15.78 -16.98 8.80
C VAL A 104 15.11 -15.62 8.57
N VAL A 105 14.49 -15.44 7.40
CA VAL A 105 13.72 -14.24 7.06
C VAL A 105 12.25 -14.59 7.06
N LEU A 106 11.48 -13.92 7.90
CA LEU A 106 10.02 -14.07 8.01
C LEU A 106 9.35 -12.95 7.25
N GLY A 107 8.58 -13.27 6.20
CA GLY A 107 7.83 -12.33 5.39
C GLY A 107 8.46 -12.06 4.02
N ALA A 108 9.51 -11.30 3.91
CA ALA A 108 10.18 -10.85 2.67
C ALA A 108 9.49 -9.67 1.96
N ASP A 109 9.30 -8.59 2.69
CA ASP A 109 8.96 -7.26 2.17
C ASP A 109 10.13 -6.65 1.36
N SER A 110 9.95 -5.44 0.81
CA SER A 110 10.97 -4.80 -0.02
C SER A 110 12.26 -4.49 0.73
N ALA A 111 12.17 -4.16 2.03
CA ALA A 111 13.32 -3.92 2.89
C ALA A 111 14.09 -5.23 3.15
N ALA A 112 13.36 -6.32 3.44
CA ALA A 112 13.97 -7.63 3.58
C ALA A 112 14.61 -8.11 2.27
N GLY A 113 14.01 -7.82 1.12
CA GLY A 113 14.56 -8.17 -0.19
C GLY A 113 15.97 -7.60 -0.41
N GLU A 114 16.19 -6.36 0.00
CA GLU A 114 17.51 -5.73 -0.03
C GLU A 114 18.51 -6.42 0.91
N LEU A 115 18.07 -6.70 2.16
CA LEU A 115 18.90 -7.40 3.14
C LEU A 115 19.24 -8.84 2.70
N ILE A 116 18.27 -9.57 2.14
CA ILE A 116 18.45 -10.95 1.66
C ILE A 116 19.59 -11.02 0.64
N ASP A 117 19.59 -10.11 -0.35
CA ASP A 117 20.61 -10.10 -1.40
C ASP A 117 21.99 -9.74 -0.83
N ARG A 118 22.05 -8.80 0.11
CA ARG A 118 23.28 -8.41 0.81
C ARG A 118 23.82 -9.55 1.68
N MET A 119 22.96 -10.18 2.48
CA MET A 119 23.33 -11.31 3.35
C MET A 119 23.83 -12.51 2.56
N ALA A 120 23.16 -12.86 1.46
CA ALA A 120 23.60 -13.96 0.59
C ALA A 120 24.98 -13.69 -0.04
N ARG A 121 25.26 -12.44 -0.39
CA ARG A 121 26.59 -12.02 -0.89
C ARG A 121 27.67 -12.07 0.19
N SER A 122 27.35 -11.78 1.44
CA SER A 122 28.30 -11.86 2.57
C SER A 122 28.58 -13.28 3.04
N GLY A 123 27.93 -14.28 2.45
CA GLY A 123 28.17 -15.69 2.77
C GLY A 123 27.20 -16.29 3.78
N ALA A 124 26.18 -15.60 4.21
CA ALA A 124 25.12 -16.15 5.03
C ALA A 124 24.31 -17.24 4.30
N LYS A 125 23.83 -18.24 5.06
CA LYS A 125 22.78 -19.16 4.59
C LYS A 125 21.43 -18.56 4.96
N VAL A 126 20.65 -18.17 3.95
CA VAL A 126 19.38 -17.45 4.13
C VAL A 126 18.21 -18.39 3.83
N THR A 127 17.33 -18.58 4.81
CA THR A 127 16.07 -19.31 4.65
C THR A 127 14.92 -18.30 4.73
N VAL A 128 14.08 -18.22 3.69
CA VAL A 128 12.97 -17.27 3.60
C VAL A 128 11.65 -18.02 3.76
N LEU A 129 10.84 -17.59 4.72
CA LEU A 129 9.48 -18.07 4.96
C LEU A 129 8.51 -16.90 4.71
N PRO A 130 7.84 -16.85 3.54
CA PRO A 130 6.86 -15.83 3.25
C PRO A 130 5.69 -15.86 4.22
N LEU A 131 5.23 -14.68 4.63
CA LEU A 131 4.03 -14.49 5.47
C LEU A 131 3.04 -13.61 4.73
N PRO A 132 1.73 -13.76 4.98
CA PRO A 132 0.73 -12.86 4.40
C PRO A 132 1.08 -11.38 4.64
N PRO A 133 0.77 -10.52 3.68
CA PRO A 133 0.05 -10.73 2.41
C PRO A 133 0.89 -11.38 1.29
N ARG A 134 2.18 -11.64 1.51
CA ARG A 134 3.12 -12.11 0.49
C ARG A 134 2.94 -13.58 0.15
N ARG A 135 3.01 -13.88 -1.14
CA ARG A 135 2.81 -15.21 -1.68
C ARG A 135 3.95 -15.62 -2.60
N THR A 136 4.33 -16.88 -2.50
CA THR A 136 5.34 -17.47 -3.39
C THR A 136 4.70 -17.92 -4.69
N VAL A 137 5.18 -17.44 -5.83
CA VAL A 137 4.79 -17.96 -7.15
C VAL A 137 5.75 -19.06 -7.59
N ALA A 138 5.23 -20.11 -8.24
CA ALA A 138 6.00 -21.28 -8.66
C ALA A 138 7.26 -20.96 -9.50
N ARG A 139 7.26 -19.87 -10.26
CA ARG A 139 8.42 -19.37 -11.02
C ARG A 139 9.60 -18.96 -10.13
N LEU A 140 9.34 -18.45 -8.95
CA LEU A 140 10.39 -18.05 -8.00
C LEU A 140 11.20 -19.26 -7.53
N ARG A 141 10.56 -20.40 -7.26
CA ARG A 141 11.25 -21.63 -6.85
C ARG A 141 12.34 -22.07 -7.84
N ARG A 142 12.09 -21.95 -9.16
CA ARG A 142 13.06 -22.35 -10.20
C ARG A 142 14.25 -21.41 -10.35
N THR A 143 14.03 -20.11 -10.19
CA THR A 143 15.08 -19.09 -10.38
C THR A 143 16.06 -19.06 -9.21
N PHE A 144 15.58 -19.33 -7.98
CA PHE A 144 16.40 -19.29 -6.77
C PHE A 144 17.07 -20.61 -6.42
N ALA A 145 16.59 -21.76 -6.91
CA ALA A 145 17.30 -23.05 -6.80
C ALA A 145 18.72 -23.01 -7.39
N ARG A 146 19.03 -22.01 -8.22
CA ARG A 146 20.38 -21.78 -8.76
C ARG A 146 21.30 -20.97 -7.81
N ARG A 147 20.75 -20.27 -6.80
CA ARG A 147 21.55 -19.55 -5.78
C ARG A 147 21.67 -20.44 -4.54
N ARG A 148 22.76 -21.16 -4.42
CA ARG A 148 23.03 -22.15 -3.36
C ARG A 148 22.89 -21.66 -1.89
N ARG A 149 22.63 -20.35 -1.66
CA ARG A 149 22.60 -19.74 -0.33
C ARG A 149 21.26 -19.19 0.11
N ILE A 150 20.26 -19.12 -0.80
CA ILE A 150 18.90 -18.66 -0.50
C ILE A 150 17.94 -19.82 -0.73
N GLU A 151 17.24 -20.20 0.30
CA GLU A 151 16.20 -21.22 0.28
C GLU A 151 14.85 -20.56 0.60
N VAL A 152 13.79 -20.87 -0.17
CA VAL A 152 12.45 -20.38 0.09
C VAL A 152 11.57 -21.55 0.48
N ILE A 153 11.03 -21.47 1.70
CA ILE A 153 10.15 -22.49 2.29
C ILE A 153 8.72 -22.00 2.17
N THR A 154 7.82 -22.85 1.70
CA THR A 154 6.39 -22.54 1.52
C THR A 154 5.51 -23.16 2.59
N SER A 155 6.06 -24.04 3.44
CA SER A 155 5.35 -24.58 4.58
C SER A 155 5.06 -23.46 5.58
N PRO A 156 3.83 -23.32 6.11
CA PRO A 156 3.50 -22.32 7.11
C PRO A 156 4.34 -22.48 8.38
N ILE A 157 4.55 -21.37 9.06
CA ILE A 157 5.23 -21.36 10.35
C ILE A 157 4.28 -21.88 11.43
N GLU A 158 4.73 -22.82 12.24
CA GLU A 158 4.04 -23.28 13.43
C GLU A 158 4.41 -22.42 14.65
N GLU A 159 5.73 -22.29 14.89
CA GLU A 159 6.24 -21.51 16.02
C GLU A 159 7.69 -21.05 15.79
N VAL A 160 8.09 -20.07 16.56
CA VAL A 160 9.50 -19.70 16.77
C VAL A 160 10.01 -20.45 17.99
N THR A 161 11.18 -21.04 17.88
CA THR A 161 11.84 -21.79 18.95
C THR A 161 13.05 -21.02 19.49
N PRO A 162 13.64 -21.39 20.63
CA PRO A 162 14.87 -20.76 21.12
C PRO A 162 16.05 -20.77 20.15
N VAL A 163 16.05 -21.63 19.14
CA VAL A 163 17.18 -21.85 18.21
C VAL A 163 16.77 -21.74 16.73
N GLY A 164 15.57 -21.26 16.43
CA GLY A 164 15.12 -21.10 15.04
C GLY A 164 13.62 -21.05 14.88
N VAL A 165 13.11 -21.65 13.80
CA VAL A 165 11.67 -21.66 13.43
C VAL A 165 11.25 -23.06 13.07
N ARG A 166 10.10 -23.52 13.57
CA ARG A 166 9.45 -24.78 13.17
C ARG A 166 8.27 -24.50 12.25
N THR A 167 8.18 -25.30 11.20
CA THR A 167 7.06 -25.27 10.25
C THR A 167 6.07 -26.39 10.53
N VAL A 168 4.82 -26.25 10.06
CA VAL A 168 3.71 -27.19 10.33
C VAL A 168 3.94 -28.60 9.78
N ASP A 169 4.88 -28.80 8.86
CA ASP A 169 5.34 -30.11 8.39
C ASP A 169 6.38 -30.75 9.32
N GLY A 170 6.63 -30.14 10.50
CA GLY A 170 7.53 -30.63 11.52
C GLY A 170 9.00 -30.31 11.26
N VAL A 171 9.34 -29.62 10.17
CA VAL A 171 10.75 -29.29 9.87
C VAL A 171 11.21 -28.13 10.72
N HIS A 172 12.40 -28.28 11.32
CA HIS A 172 13.03 -27.26 12.12
C HIS A 172 14.14 -26.54 11.34
N HIS A 173 14.01 -25.22 11.19
CA HIS A 173 14.97 -24.35 10.53
C HIS A 173 15.81 -23.62 11.58
N ASN A 174 17.02 -24.13 11.84
CA ASN A 174 17.94 -23.50 12.79
C ASN A 174 18.38 -22.11 12.31
N ALA A 175 18.39 -21.13 13.21
CA ALA A 175 18.77 -19.76 12.95
C ALA A 175 19.70 -19.20 14.03
N ASP A 176 20.70 -18.45 13.60
CA ASP A 176 21.53 -17.61 14.46
C ASP A 176 20.95 -16.18 14.52
N ALA A 177 20.12 -15.83 13.51
CA ALA A 177 19.38 -14.60 13.47
C ALA A 177 18.03 -14.77 12.76
N ILE A 178 17.02 -14.00 13.20
CA ILE A 178 15.72 -13.87 12.54
C ILE A 178 15.56 -12.41 12.06
N VAL A 179 15.24 -12.25 10.77
CA VAL A 179 14.92 -10.96 10.16
C VAL A 179 13.43 -10.92 9.86
N TYR A 180 12.71 -9.96 10.43
CA TYR A 180 11.31 -9.73 10.16
C TYR A 180 11.17 -8.79 8.96
N GLY A 181 10.79 -9.31 7.81
CA GLY A 181 10.40 -8.60 6.59
C GLY A 181 8.90 -8.63 6.43
N THR A 182 8.19 -8.22 7.47
CA THR A 182 6.76 -8.44 7.65
C THR A 182 5.93 -7.21 7.36
N GLY A 183 6.55 -6.16 6.76
CA GLY A 183 5.89 -4.92 6.43
C GLY A 183 5.49 -4.14 7.67
N PHE A 184 4.40 -3.40 7.54
CA PHE A 184 3.97 -2.44 8.55
C PHE A 184 2.54 -2.72 9.02
N ALA A 185 2.18 -2.15 10.15
CA ALA A 185 0.82 -2.03 10.67
C ALA A 185 0.54 -0.55 10.94
N VAL A 186 -0.72 -0.17 10.96
CA VAL A 186 -1.12 1.15 11.45
C VAL A 186 -0.89 1.18 12.96
N ARG A 187 -0.33 2.29 13.46
CA ARG A 187 -0.09 2.48 14.90
C ARG A 187 -1.38 2.29 15.68
N ALA A 188 -1.35 1.47 16.71
CA ALA A 188 -2.51 1.22 17.56
C ALA A 188 -2.97 2.50 18.29
N GLY A 189 -4.28 2.69 18.36
CA GLY A 189 -4.88 3.86 19.02
C GLY A 189 -4.83 5.16 18.23
N LEU A 190 -4.39 5.12 16.97
CA LEU A 190 -4.40 6.29 16.10
C LEU A 190 -5.84 6.72 15.77
N PRO A 191 -6.21 8.00 15.94
CA PRO A 191 -7.51 8.52 15.53
C PRO A 191 -7.79 8.28 14.02
N HIS A 192 -9.07 8.09 13.66
CA HIS A 192 -9.46 7.79 12.27
C HIS A 192 -9.22 8.96 11.30
N ASP A 193 -9.19 10.17 11.81
CA ASP A 193 -8.96 11.41 11.08
C ASP A 193 -7.49 11.82 10.99
N THR A 194 -6.58 11.02 11.54
CA THR A 194 -5.14 11.32 11.49
C THR A 194 -4.61 11.37 10.06
N LEU A 195 -5.03 10.46 9.20
CA LEU A 195 -4.68 10.48 7.79
C LEU A 195 -5.86 10.00 6.96
N VAL A 196 -6.48 10.93 6.24
CA VAL A 196 -7.65 10.70 5.39
C VAL A 196 -7.33 11.10 3.97
N GLY A 197 -7.28 10.13 3.09
CA GLY A 197 -6.99 10.29 1.68
C GLY A 197 -8.22 10.64 0.85
N ALA A 198 -8.08 10.43 -0.44
CA ALA A 198 -9.13 10.64 -1.41
C ALA A 198 -10.40 9.83 -1.06
N ARG A 199 -11.55 10.41 -1.39
CA ARG A 199 -12.85 9.76 -1.18
C ARG A 199 -13.12 9.43 0.29
N ASN A 200 -12.57 10.26 1.17
CA ASN A 200 -12.69 10.12 2.63
C ASN A 200 -12.16 8.76 3.17
N LEU A 201 -11.14 8.20 2.52
CA LEU A 201 -10.52 6.93 2.88
C LEU A 201 -9.54 7.11 4.02
N SER A 202 -9.85 6.65 5.23
CA SER A 202 -8.87 6.69 6.32
C SER A 202 -7.75 5.67 6.14
N ILE A 203 -6.60 5.93 6.75
CA ILE A 203 -5.46 5.00 6.69
C ILE A 203 -5.81 3.63 7.28
N GLN A 204 -6.64 3.58 8.31
CA GLN A 204 -7.11 2.33 8.92
C GLN A 204 -7.97 1.50 7.95
N GLN A 205 -8.79 2.16 7.13
CA GLN A 205 -9.61 1.49 6.12
C GLN A 205 -8.80 1.02 4.91
N ALA A 206 -7.78 1.78 4.53
CA ALA A 206 -6.93 1.47 3.39
C ALA A 206 -5.91 0.38 3.67
N TRP A 207 -5.53 0.19 4.93
CA TRP A 207 -4.36 -0.58 5.31
C TRP A 207 -4.67 -2.05 5.60
N VAL A 208 -3.80 -2.90 5.10
CA VAL A 208 -3.77 -4.34 5.43
C VAL A 208 -2.48 -4.63 6.19
N ASP A 209 -2.58 -5.25 7.35
CA ASP A 209 -1.43 -5.64 8.15
C ASP A 209 -0.41 -6.44 7.34
N GLY A 210 0.85 -6.05 7.46
CA GLY A 210 1.96 -6.65 6.72
C GLY A 210 2.16 -6.05 5.33
N ALA A 211 1.37 -5.06 4.92
CA ALA A 211 1.60 -4.29 3.71
C ALA A 211 2.76 -3.29 3.87
N GLU A 212 3.13 -2.67 2.78
CA GLU A 212 4.11 -1.59 2.74
C GLU A 212 3.72 -0.56 1.67
N PRO A 213 4.08 0.73 1.83
CA PRO A 213 3.89 1.71 0.77
C PRO A 213 4.65 1.30 -0.50
N TYR A 214 4.07 1.54 -1.68
CA TYR A 214 4.73 1.27 -2.95
C TYR A 214 6.02 2.08 -3.05
N ALA A 215 7.10 1.42 -3.41
CA ALA A 215 8.44 1.98 -3.43
C ALA A 215 8.84 2.68 -2.11
N ARG A 216 8.22 2.30 -0.99
CA ARG A 216 8.36 2.86 0.37
C ARG A 216 7.80 4.26 0.55
N VAL A 217 7.18 4.87 -0.46
CA VAL A 217 6.76 6.28 -0.40
C VAL A 217 5.29 6.52 -0.71
N ALA A 218 4.68 5.77 -1.64
CA ALA A 218 3.34 6.06 -2.14
C ALA A 218 2.32 5.02 -1.68
N LEU A 219 1.09 5.45 -1.44
CA LEU A 219 -0.01 4.59 -1.05
C LEU A 219 -1.23 4.88 -1.91
N HIS A 220 -1.87 3.82 -2.42
CA HIS A 220 -3.14 3.95 -3.12
C HIS A 220 -4.22 4.53 -2.20
N GLY A 221 -5.01 5.46 -2.70
CA GLY A 221 -6.00 6.21 -1.93
C GLY A 221 -5.48 7.49 -1.29
N PHE A 222 -4.16 7.74 -1.37
CA PHE A 222 -3.52 8.93 -0.79
C PHE A 222 -2.73 9.69 -1.86
N PRO A 223 -3.43 10.36 -2.79
CA PRO A 223 -2.77 11.06 -3.88
C PRO A 223 -1.89 12.19 -3.35
N ASN A 224 -0.77 12.45 -4.01
CA ASN A 224 0.15 13.53 -3.66
C ASN A 224 0.72 13.47 -2.22
N TYR A 225 0.53 12.36 -1.50
CA TYR A 225 1.05 12.17 -0.14
C TYR A 225 2.16 11.13 -0.14
N PHE A 226 3.36 11.55 0.22
CA PHE A 226 4.53 10.69 0.23
C PHE A 226 5.05 10.50 1.66
N MET A 227 5.19 9.24 2.05
CA MET A 227 5.75 8.87 3.35
C MET A 227 7.25 8.65 3.19
N VAL A 228 8.06 9.40 3.92
CA VAL A 228 9.51 9.28 3.92
C VAL A 228 9.95 8.91 5.32
N GLY A 229 10.10 7.64 5.59
CA GLY A 229 10.49 7.15 6.90
C GLY A 229 11.49 6.01 6.83
N GLY A 230 12.18 5.76 7.94
CA GLY A 230 13.13 4.67 8.08
C GLY A 230 14.58 5.04 7.77
N PRO A 231 15.49 4.05 7.85
CA PRO A 231 16.94 4.29 7.86
C PRO A 231 17.54 4.72 6.51
N ASP A 232 16.78 4.63 5.41
CA ASP A 232 17.22 5.05 4.06
C ASP A 232 16.26 6.11 3.50
N SER A 233 16.17 7.25 4.19
CA SER A 233 15.38 8.41 3.76
C SER A 233 15.82 8.93 2.40
N GLY A 234 17.11 8.92 2.10
CA GLY A 234 17.64 9.37 0.81
C GLY A 234 17.15 8.51 -0.38
N ALA A 235 17.00 7.19 -0.23
CA ALA A 235 16.41 6.37 -1.30
C ALA A 235 14.92 6.64 -1.47
N ALA A 236 14.19 6.85 -0.36
CA ALA A 236 12.79 7.22 -0.39
C ALA A 236 12.61 8.59 -1.07
N MET A 237 13.43 9.58 -0.72
CA MET A 237 13.38 10.92 -1.34
C MET A 237 13.67 10.90 -2.84
N ARG A 238 14.60 10.08 -3.31
CA ARG A 238 14.80 9.90 -4.77
C ARG A 238 13.54 9.40 -5.48
N HIS A 239 12.80 8.50 -4.87
CA HIS A 239 11.51 8.04 -5.42
C HIS A 239 10.45 9.15 -5.37
N VAL A 240 10.40 9.96 -4.30
CA VAL A 240 9.51 11.13 -4.23
C VAL A 240 9.83 12.11 -5.37
N VAL A 241 11.10 12.47 -5.56
CA VAL A 241 11.53 13.36 -6.65
C VAL A 241 11.12 12.80 -8.02
N GLU A 242 11.22 11.49 -8.23
CA GLU A 242 10.78 10.85 -9.47
C GLU A 242 9.25 10.95 -9.64
N CYS A 243 8.46 10.75 -8.56
CA CYS A 243 7.01 10.99 -8.59
C CYS A 243 6.67 12.45 -8.91
N LEU A 244 7.39 13.41 -8.33
CA LEU A 244 7.19 14.84 -8.62
C LEU A 244 7.50 15.19 -10.08
N ARG A 245 8.52 14.56 -10.66
CA ARG A 245 8.82 14.71 -12.10
C ARG A 245 7.73 14.10 -12.98
N LEU A 246 7.17 12.95 -12.59
CA LEU A 246 6.04 12.32 -13.30
C LEU A 246 4.78 13.16 -13.19
N LEU A 247 4.53 13.77 -12.03
CA LEU A 247 3.40 14.67 -11.82
C LEU A 247 3.49 15.90 -12.75
N GLY A 248 4.66 16.50 -12.90
CA GLY A 248 4.87 17.65 -13.78
C GLY A 248 3.90 18.79 -13.49
N ALA A 249 3.14 19.21 -14.50
CA ALA A 249 2.12 20.25 -14.39
C ALA A 249 0.71 19.72 -14.04
N GLN A 250 0.58 18.41 -13.83
CA GLN A 250 -0.70 17.77 -13.46
C GLN A 250 -1.05 18.04 -11.99
N GLY A 251 -2.32 17.90 -11.65
CA GLY A 251 -2.81 18.18 -10.30
C GLY A 251 -2.61 17.02 -9.33
N ARG A 252 -2.63 15.78 -9.82
CA ARG A 252 -2.75 14.58 -9.00
C ARG A 252 -1.88 13.44 -9.51
N ILE A 253 -1.17 12.78 -8.61
CA ILE A 253 -0.48 11.51 -8.83
C ILE A 253 -0.84 10.53 -7.74
N GLU A 254 -1.21 9.32 -8.12
CA GLU A 254 -1.60 8.25 -7.21
C GLU A 254 -1.06 6.91 -7.72
N VAL A 255 -0.54 6.07 -6.83
CA VAL A 255 -0.16 4.71 -7.24
C VAL A 255 -1.40 3.89 -7.57
N ARG A 256 -1.37 3.15 -8.68
CA ARG A 256 -2.48 2.28 -9.09
C ARG A 256 -2.71 1.18 -8.07
N ARG A 257 -3.96 0.91 -7.75
CA ARG A 257 -4.35 -0.13 -6.79
C ARG A 257 -3.76 -1.49 -7.15
N SER A 258 -3.90 -1.90 -8.41
CA SER A 258 -3.37 -3.18 -8.88
C SER A 258 -1.85 -3.29 -8.71
N VAL A 259 -1.13 -2.20 -8.91
CA VAL A 259 0.33 -2.15 -8.73
C VAL A 259 0.69 -2.24 -7.25
N GLN A 260 0.00 -1.50 -6.38
CA GLN A 260 0.17 -1.59 -4.93
C GLN A 260 -0.09 -3.00 -4.42
N GLN A 261 -1.18 -3.62 -4.89
CA GLN A 261 -1.54 -4.99 -4.50
C GLN A 261 -0.48 -6.00 -4.93
N VAL A 262 -0.07 -5.99 -6.20
CA VAL A 262 0.98 -6.88 -6.71
C VAL A 262 2.30 -6.68 -5.96
N PHE A 263 2.63 -5.44 -5.61
CA PHE A 263 3.82 -5.12 -4.84
C PHE A 263 3.76 -5.74 -3.44
N ASN A 264 2.63 -5.63 -2.75
CA ASN A 264 2.42 -6.18 -1.42
C ASN A 264 2.34 -7.72 -1.39
N GLU A 265 1.80 -8.33 -2.43
CA GLU A 265 1.71 -9.80 -2.52
C GLU A 265 3.02 -10.46 -2.98
N ARG A 266 3.95 -9.68 -3.48
CA ARG A 266 5.22 -10.19 -3.99
C ARG A 266 6.20 -10.51 -2.87
N VAL A 267 6.87 -11.67 -3.00
CA VAL A 267 8.06 -12.00 -2.22
C VAL A 267 9.26 -11.26 -2.83
N HIS A 268 9.82 -10.32 -2.08
CA HIS A 268 10.99 -9.58 -2.50
C HIS A 268 12.26 -10.30 -2.02
N LEU A 269 13.06 -10.78 -2.97
CA LEU A 269 14.34 -11.48 -2.69
C LEU A 269 15.55 -10.66 -3.15
N ARG A 270 15.30 -9.44 -3.62
CA ARG A 270 16.29 -8.46 -4.07
C ARG A 270 15.76 -7.06 -3.82
N GLN A 271 16.65 -6.11 -3.86
CA GLN A 271 16.27 -4.71 -3.92
C GLN A 271 15.30 -4.46 -5.09
N PRO A 272 14.19 -3.77 -4.88
CA PRO A 272 13.33 -3.29 -5.95
C PRO A 272 14.10 -2.44 -6.95
N SER A 273 13.55 -2.28 -8.17
CA SER A 273 14.13 -1.37 -9.17
C SER A 273 14.26 0.04 -8.58
N ARG A 274 15.37 0.70 -8.89
CA ARG A 274 15.57 2.11 -8.52
C ARG A 274 14.70 3.07 -9.34
N GLN A 275 14.25 2.65 -10.53
CA GLN A 275 13.40 3.44 -11.40
C GLN A 275 11.94 3.05 -11.21
N LEU A 276 11.08 4.04 -11.05
CA LEU A 276 9.65 3.87 -10.96
C LEU A 276 9.05 3.88 -12.38
N PRO A 277 8.34 2.83 -12.79
CA PRO A 277 7.65 2.86 -14.07
C PRO A 277 6.49 3.87 -14.01
N ALA A 278 6.40 4.78 -14.97
CA ALA A 278 5.30 5.75 -15.06
C ALA A 278 3.93 5.05 -15.07
N SER A 279 3.85 3.85 -15.67
CA SER A 279 2.64 3.02 -15.69
C SER A 279 2.19 2.52 -14.31
N ALA A 280 2.99 2.68 -13.27
CA ALA A 280 2.60 2.33 -11.91
C ALA A 280 1.67 3.37 -11.28
N PHE A 281 1.61 4.56 -11.87
CA PHE A 281 0.85 5.67 -11.33
C PHE A 281 -0.28 6.07 -12.28
N ASP A 282 -1.35 6.55 -11.69
CA ASP A 282 -2.34 7.37 -12.36
C ASP A 282 -1.96 8.83 -12.13
N VAL A 283 -1.76 9.54 -13.23
CA VAL A 283 -1.45 10.96 -13.23
C VAL A 283 -2.59 11.65 -13.94
N SER A 284 -3.32 12.50 -13.25
CA SER A 284 -4.47 13.20 -13.80
C SER A 284 -4.41 14.70 -13.49
N SER A 285 -4.90 15.49 -14.43
CA SER A 285 -5.24 16.87 -14.16
C SER A 285 -6.58 16.93 -13.42
N PHE A 286 -6.78 17.99 -12.65
CA PHE A 286 -8.06 18.31 -12.03
C PHE A 286 -9.20 18.13 -13.07
N GLY A 287 -10.14 17.20 -12.79
CA GLY A 287 -11.26 16.92 -13.68
C GLY A 287 -11.05 15.87 -14.77
N GLY A 288 -10.02 15.04 -14.69
CA GLY A 288 -9.74 13.98 -15.68
C GLY A 288 -10.70 12.79 -15.65
N ASP A 289 -11.17 12.50 -16.77
CA ASP A 289 -12.26 11.77 -17.44
C ASP A 289 -12.43 10.27 -17.18
N ASP A 290 -12.08 9.68 -16.08
CA ASP A 290 -12.60 8.35 -15.78
C ASP A 290 -13.76 8.45 -14.79
N ALA A 291 -14.97 8.22 -15.29
CA ALA A 291 -16.17 8.12 -14.48
C ALA A 291 -16.01 6.99 -13.45
N THR A 292 -15.43 7.35 -12.32
CA THR A 292 -15.17 6.46 -11.18
C THR A 292 -16.07 6.86 -10.03
N TYR A 293 -16.63 5.86 -9.38
CA TYR A 293 -17.35 6.04 -8.12
C TYR A 293 -16.64 5.22 -7.03
N ASP A 294 -16.28 5.86 -5.94
CA ASP A 294 -15.83 5.19 -4.73
C ASP A 294 -16.63 5.72 -3.55
N GLY A 295 -17.37 4.85 -2.90
CA GLY A 295 -18.26 5.24 -1.83
C GLY A 295 -19.14 4.11 -1.34
N LEU A 296 -20.15 4.49 -0.55
CA LEU A 296 -21.15 3.55 -0.05
C LEU A 296 -22.20 3.30 -1.12
N ALA A 297 -22.54 2.04 -1.32
CA ALA A 297 -23.60 1.57 -2.18
C ALA A 297 -24.45 0.53 -1.44
N THR A 298 -25.65 0.29 -1.92
CA THR A 298 -26.51 -0.77 -1.39
C THR A 298 -26.65 -1.88 -2.42
N LEU A 299 -26.27 -3.10 -2.05
CA LEU A 299 -26.52 -4.32 -2.81
C LEU A 299 -27.82 -4.94 -2.36
N THR A 300 -28.74 -5.14 -3.29
CA THR A 300 -30.07 -5.67 -3.00
C THR A 300 -30.40 -6.86 -3.91
N THR A 301 -30.90 -7.93 -3.31
CA THR A 301 -31.58 -9.05 -3.97
C THR A 301 -33.04 -9.09 -3.50
N ALA A 302 -33.81 -10.10 -3.89
CA ALA A 302 -35.19 -10.23 -3.45
C ALA A 302 -35.35 -10.32 -1.92
N ASP A 303 -34.37 -10.94 -1.26
CA ASP A 303 -34.47 -11.32 0.15
C ASP A 303 -33.45 -10.62 1.07
N THR A 304 -32.44 -9.93 0.50
CA THR A 304 -31.33 -9.38 1.27
C THR A 304 -30.93 -8.02 0.73
N SER A 305 -30.62 -7.08 1.64
CA SER A 305 -30.10 -5.76 1.32
C SER A 305 -28.95 -5.43 2.26
N GLU A 306 -27.78 -5.12 1.70
CA GLU A 306 -26.56 -4.80 2.45
C GLU A 306 -25.93 -3.51 1.97
N GLN A 307 -25.55 -2.66 2.90
CA GLN A 307 -24.76 -1.48 2.61
C GLN A 307 -23.29 -1.87 2.54
N VAL A 308 -22.65 -1.55 1.43
CA VAL A 308 -21.29 -1.96 1.13
C VAL A 308 -20.46 -0.80 0.60
N ARG A 309 -19.17 -0.84 0.80
CA ARG A 309 -18.25 0.07 0.14
C ARG A 309 -17.82 -0.51 -1.21
N VAL A 310 -17.90 0.31 -2.25
CA VAL A 310 -17.55 -0.08 -3.61
C VAL A 310 -16.61 0.93 -4.26
N LEU A 311 -15.75 0.43 -5.13
CA LEU A 311 -15.02 1.22 -6.13
C LEU A 311 -15.48 0.75 -7.50
N LEU A 312 -16.08 1.64 -8.28
CA LEU A 312 -16.64 1.34 -9.59
C LEU A 312 -15.95 2.18 -10.65
N THR A 313 -15.65 1.59 -11.78
CA THR A 313 -15.13 2.25 -12.98
C THR A 313 -15.94 1.79 -14.18
N GLY A 314 -16.01 2.60 -15.23
CA GLY A 314 -16.69 2.17 -16.42
C GLY A 314 -16.20 2.91 -17.66
N HIS A 315 -16.46 2.29 -18.81
CA HIS A 315 -16.11 2.81 -20.13
C HIS A 315 -17.13 2.38 -21.17
N ILE A 316 -17.16 3.07 -22.30
CA ILE A 316 -17.92 2.61 -23.47
C ILE A 316 -17.09 1.52 -24.15
N GLU A 317 -17.66 0.32 -24.28
CA GLU A 317 -17.03 -0.79 -24.98
C GLU A 317 -17.16 -0.60 -26.50
N PRO A 318 -16.06 -0.46 -27.24
CA PRO A 318 -16.13 -0.21 -28.70
C PRO A 318 -16.79 -1.33 -29.52
N ILE A 319 -16.84 -2.55 -28.98
CA ILE A 319 -17.36 -3.73 -29.70
C ILE A 319 -18.89 -3.72 -29.76
N ASP A 320 -19.55 -3.36 -28.65
CA ASP A 320 -21.01 -3.40 -28.55
C ASP A 320 -21.66 -2.02 -28.38
N GLY A 321 -20.85 -0.97 -28.22
CA GLY A 321 -21.29 0.41 -28.03
C GLY A 321 -22.03 0.68 -26.71
N GLN A 322 -22.02 -0.27 -25.79
CA GLN A 322 -22.64 -0.13 -24.50
C GLN A 322 -21.65 0.37 -23.44
N TYR A 323 -22.19 0.98 -22.39
CA TYR A 323 -21.38 1.35 -21.24
C TYR A 323 -21.19 0.13 -20.34
N HIS A 324 -19.96 -0.30 -20.17
CA HIS A 324 -19.58 -1.38 -19.28
C HIS A 324 -18.97 -0.79 -18.02
N TRP A 325 -19.41 -1.25 -16.86
CA TRP A 325 -18.87 -0.84 -15.60
C TRP A 325 -18.53 -2.05 -14.73
N GLN A 326 -17.47 -1.93 -13.98
CA GLN A 326 -16.97 -2.97 -13.08
C GLN A 326 -16.33 -2.36 -11.86
N GLY A 327 -16.12 -3.16 -10.84
CA GLY A 327 -15.42 -2.69 -9.65
C GLY A 327 -15.26 -3.72 -8.57
N THR A 328 -14.94 -3.25 -7.38
CA THR A 328 -14.71 -4.09 -6.20
C THR A 328 -15.66 -3.71 -5.09
N VAL A 329 -16.23 -4.72 -4.45
CA VAL A 329 -16.92 -4.63 -3.17
C VAL A 329 -15.93 -5.02 -2.08
N PHE A 330 -15.70 -4.13 -1.13
CA PHE A 330 -14.68 -4.31 -0.09
C PHE A 330 -15.16 -5.11 1.11
N ASP A 331 -16.46 -5.06 1.37
CA ASP A 331 -17.06 -5.72 2.51
C ASP A 331 -17.26 -7.21 2.26
N ARG A 332 -17.31 -7.96 3.36
CA ARG A 332 -17.70 -9.37 3.31
C ARG A 332 -19.20 -9.44 3.03
N LEU A 333 -19.54 -10.13 1.97
CA LEU A 333 -20.93 -10.33 1.60
C LEU A 333 -21.52 -11.57 2.24
N PRO A 334 -22.82 -11.53 2.65
CA PRO A 334 -23.60 -12.71 2.98
C PRO A 334 -23.60 -13.71 1.83
N VAL A 335 -23.68 -14.99 2.17
CA VAL A 335 -23.63 -16.10 1.18
C VAL A 335 -24.76 -16.00 0.15
N GLU A 336 -25.89 -15.45 0.54
CA GLU A 336 -27.06 -15.22 -0.29
C GLU A 336 -26.75 -14.25 -1.43
N LEU A 337 -26.06 -13.15 -1.13
CA LEU A 337 -25.62 -12.17 -2.14
C LEU A 337 -24.54 -12.74 -3.06
N VAL A 338 -23.58 -13.49 -2.51
CA VAL A 338 -22.52 -14.12 -3.31
C VAL A 338 -23.05 -15.15 -4.30
N ARG A 339 -24.13 -15.86 -3.95
CA ARG A 339 -24.76 -16.88 -4.80
C ARG A 339 -25.78 -16.32 -5.78
N ALA A 340 -26.20 -15.09 -5.60
CA ALA A 340 -27.16 -14.44 -6.50
C ALA A 340 -26.56 -14.27 -7.90
N ARG A 341 -27.29 -14.71 -8.92
CA ARG A 341 -26.88 -14.51 -10.33
C ARG A 341 -26.90 -13.06 -10.75
N THR A 342 -27.86 -12.31 -10.23
CA THR A 342 -28.05 -10.88 -10.48
C THR A 342 -28.53 -10.22 -9.20
N MET A 343 -28.12 -8.97 -9.03
CA MET A 343 -28.52 -8.11 -7.92
C MET A 343 -28.64 -6.67 -8.39
N THR A 344 -29.25 -5.82 -7.60
CA THR A 344 -29.30 -4.40 -7.84
C THR A 344 -28.25 -3.69 -7.00
N LEU A 345 -27.40 -2.90 -7.63
CA LEU A 345 -26.47 -1.99 -6.97
C LEU A 345 -27.05 -0.57 -7.03
N THR A 346 -27.23 0.05 -5.88
CA THR A 346 -27.79 1.39 -5.72
C THR A 346 -26.78 2.33 -5.10
N VAL A 347 -26.58 3.49 -5.74
CA VAL A 347 -25.73 4.59 -5.26
C VAL A 347 -26.60 5.87 -5.25
N GLY A 348 -26.92 6.38 -4.07
CA GLY A 348 -27.86 7.48 -3.92
C GLY A 348 -29.22 7.13 -4.54
N GLU A 349 -29.64 7.89 -5.57
CA GLU A 349 -30.93 7.67 -6.27
C GLU A 349 -30.79 6.80 -7.53
N ARG A 350 -29.59 6.35 -7.89
CA ARG A 350 -29.32 5.58 -9.11
C ARG A 350 -29.14 4.11 -8.82
N SER A 351 -29.73 3.27 -9.64
CA SER A 351 -29.63 1.83 -9.52
C SER A 351 -29.26 1.18 -10.83
N ALA A 352 -28.47 0.12 -10.78
CA ALA A 352 -28.13 -0.68 -11.95
C ALA A 352 -28.07 -2.17 -11.59
N THR A 353 -28.35 -3.01 -12.60
CA THR A 353 -28.19 -4.45 -12.45
C THR A 353 -26.72 -4.83 -12.42
N ALA A 354 -26.35 -5.61 -11.43
CA ALA A 354 -25.00 -6.05 -11.15
C ALA A 354 -24.90 -7.56 -11.01
N ARG A 355 -23.69 -8.07 -11.22
CA ARG A 355 -23.36 -9.48 -10.93
C ARG A 355 -21.98 -9.54 -10.26
N ILE A 356 -21.81 -10.46 -9.34
CA ILE A 356 -20.48 -10.81 -8.82
C ILE A 356 -19.79 -11.68 -9.86
N THR A 357 -18.57 -11.29 -10.24
CA THR A 357 -17.77 -11.99 -11.26
C THR A 357 -16.70 -12.86 -10.64
N GLU A 358 -16.15 -12.46 -9.50
CA GLU A 358 -15.06 -13.16 -8.85
C GLU A 358 -15.06 -12.86 -7.35
N GLN A 359 -14.64 -13.85 -6.55
CA GLN A 359 -14.27 -13.64 -5.16
C GLN A 359 -12.75 -13.68 -5.04
N THR A 360 -12.17 -12.60 -4.52
CA THR A 360 -10.74 -12.56 -4.30
C THR A 360 -10.35 -13.41 -3.09
N PRO A 361 -9.13 -13.93 -3.04
CA PRO A 361 -8.65 -14.69 -1.88
C PRO A 361 -8.63 -13.90 -0.57
N GLN A 362 -8.75 -12.57 -0.64
CA GLN A 362 -8.81 -11.66 0.52
C GLN A 362 -10.23 -11.46 1.06
N GLY A 363 -11.24 -12.05 0.41
CA GLY A 363 -12.63 -11.95 0.80
C GLY A 363 -13.37 -10.72 0.23
N THR A 364 -12.73 -9.95 -0.65
CA THR A 364 -13.40 -8.93 -1.45
C THR A 364 -14.05 -9.57 -2.68
N HIS A 365 -15.00 -8.87 -3.32
CA HIS A 365 -15.73 -9.39 -4.47
C HIS A 365 -15.59 -8.45 -5.66
N SER A 366 -15.35 -9.00 -6.85
CA SER A 366 -15.45 -8.25 -8.09
C SER A 366 -16.91 -8.20 -8.55
N ILE A 367 -17.36 -7.01 -8.96
CA ILE A 367 -18.72 -6.77 -9.43
C ILE A 367 -18.68 -6.13 -10.81
N ALA A 368 -19.64 -6.44 -11.67
CA ALA A 368 -19.75 -5.86 -13.00
C ALA A 368 -21.21 -5.69 -13.43
N GLY A 369 -21.44 -4.73 -14.34
CA GLY A 369 -22.71 -4.48 -14.98
C GLY A 369 -22.55 -3.87 -16.36
N VAL A 370 -23.64 -3.82 -17.12
CA VAL A 370 -23.72 -3.26 -18.46
C VAL A 370 -24.90 -2.30 -18.55
N GLY A 371 -24.77 -1.22 -19.29
CA GLY A 371 -25.75 -0.16 -19.42
C GLY A 371 -25.49 1.00 -18.48
N ALA A 372 -26.53 1.78 -18.17
CA ALA A 372 -26.39 2.96 -17.32
C ALA A 372 -25.76 2.58 -15.96
N PRO A 373 -24.64 3.20 -15.55
CA PRO A 373 -24.01 2.89 -14.29
C PRO A 373 -24.83 3.40 -13.09
N PRO A 374 -24.66 2.82 -11.91
CA PRO A 374 -25.35 3.27 -10.70
C PRO A 374 -24.75 4.56 -10.10
N PHE A 375 -23.81 5.19 -10.79
CA PHE A 375 -23.16 6.44 -10.38
C PHE A 375 -23.28 7.51 -11.48
N PRO A 376 -23.19 8.81 -11.13
CA PRO A 376 -23.28 9.87 -12.12
C PRO A 376 -22.07 9.84 -13.06
N LEU A 377 -22.35 9.85 -14.36
CA LEU A 377 -21.33 10.14 -15.37
C LEU A 377 -21.08 11.65 -15.38
N GLN A 378 -19.83 12.05 -15.35
CA GLN A 378 -19.47 13.45 -15.50
C GLN A 378 -19.85 13.89 -16.92
N THR A 379 -20.68 14.91 -17.00
CA THR A 379 -21.05 15.53 -18.29
C THR A 379 -19.91 16.48 -18.66
N VAL A 380 -19.16 16.15 -19.70
CA VAL A 380 -18.21 17.11 -20.30
C VAL A 380 -19.05 18.18 -20.98
N PRO A 381 -18.97 19.46 -20.60
CA PRO A 381 -19.60 20.51 -21.37
C PRO A 381 -18.90 20.57 -22.73
N LEU A 382 -19.65 20.31 -23.79
CA LEU A 382 -19.22 20.56 -25.16
C LEU A 382 -19.02 22.07 -25.32
N SER A 383 -17.77 22.51 -25.33
CA SER A 383 -17.36 23.88 -25.69
C SER A 383 -17.20 24.02 -27.20
#